data_4d5b98e2dfd734cb7f501dc9ab0a8107
#
_entry.id   4d5b98e2dfd734cb7f501dc9ab0a8107
#
_cell.length_a   1.000
_cell.length_b   1.000
_cell.length_c   1.000
_cell.angle_alpha   90.00
_cell.angle_beta   90.00
_cell.angle_gamma   90.00
#
_symmetry.space_group_name_H-M   'P 1'
#
loop_
_entity.id
_entity.type
_entity.pdbx_description
1 polymer ?
#
loop_
_entity_poly.entity_id
_entity_poly.type
_entity_poly.pdbx_seq_one_letter_code
_entity_poly.pdbx_strand_id
1 'polypeptide(L)' 'MRRKAAYLALSESTELEFEHYLAVKLGRTVGELRRSMSHAEFLRWNMYYARIAQEAELERLKRGG' A
#
# COMPACT_ATOMS: atom_id res chain seq x y z
N MET A 1 -12.55 -21.97 8.33
CA MET A 1 -12.03 -21.98 6.97
C MET A 1 -12.36 -20.71 6.19
N ARG A 2 -13.58 -20.22 6.31
CA ARG A 2 -13.98 -19.01 5.62
C ARG A 2 -13.18 -17.78 6.07
N ARG A 3 -12.80 -17.74 7.34
CA ARG A 3 -12.02 -16.62 7.88
C ARG A 3 -10.64 -16.53 7.24
N LYS A 4 -10.01 -17.68 7.00
CA LYS A 4 -8.69 -17.72 6.37
C LYS A 4 -8.76 -17.22 4.94
N ALA A 5 -9.75 -17.67 4.19
CA ALA A 5 -9.91 -17.24 2.81
C ALA A 5 -10.23 -15.76 2.71
N ALA A 6 -11.07 -15.25 3.60
CA ALA A 6 -11.42 -13.84 3.64
C ALA A 6 -10.21 -12.98 3.97
N TYR A 7 -9.40 -13.44 4.92
CA TYR A 7 -8.19 -12.72 5.31
C TYR A 7 -7.20 -12.63 4.14
N LEU A 8 -6.99 -13.73 3.45
CA LEU A 8 -6.09 -13.75 2.30
C LEU A 8 -6.59 -12.85 1.17
N ALA A 9 -7.91 -12.87 0.93
CA ALA A 9 -8.50 -12.02 -0.10
C ALA A 9 -8.33 -10.54 0.24
N LEU A 10 -8.51 -10.18 1.51
CA LEU A 10 -8.32 -8.81 1.97
C LEU A 10 -6.87 -8.36 1.81
N SER A 11 -5.93 -9.25 2.15
CA SER A 11 -4.51 -8.97 2.02
C SER A 11 -4.13 -8.72 0.57
N GLU A 12 -4.60 -9.58 -0.34
CA GLU A 12 -4.34 -9.43 -1.77
C GLU A 12 -4.98 -8.15 -2.32
N SER A 13 -6.19 -7.86 -1.88
CA SER A 13 -6.90 -6.65 -2.29
C SER A 13 -6.15 -5.39 -1.87
N THR A 14 -5.60 -5.40 -0.66
CA THR A 14 -4.83 -4.27 -0.14
C THR A 14 -3.57 -4.04 -0.97
N GLU A 15 -2.88 -5.10 -1.34
CA GLU A 15 -1.68 -4.99 -2.18
C GLU A 15 -2.03 -4.45 -3.57
N LEU A 16 -3.12 -4.94 -4.15
CA LEU A 16 -3.57 -4.46 -5.45
C LEU A 16 -3.97 -3.00 -5.40
N GLU A 17 -4.66 -2.60 -4.36
CA GLU A 17 -5.04 -1.20 -4.18
C GLU A 17 -3.83 -0.31 -4.06
N PHE A 18 -2.83 -0.72 -3.30
CA PHE A 18 -1.61 0.05 -3.15
C PHE A 18 -0.84 0.12 -4.47
N GLU A 19 -0.82 -0.96 -5.22
CA GLU A 19 -0.15 -0.99 -6.51
C GLU A 19 -0.77 0.04 -7.47
N HIS A 20 -2.09 0.10 -7.50
CA HIS A 20 -2.78 1.09 -8.32
C HIS A 20 -2.53 2.51 -7.83
N TYR A 21 -2.57 2.70 -6.53
CA TYR A 21 -2.27 3.99 -5.94
C TYR A 21 -0.87 4.47 -6.32
N LEU A 22 0.10 3.57 -6.21
CA LEU A 22 1.49 3.91 -6.53
C LEU A 22 1.66 4.21 -8.02
N ALA A 23 0.97 3.46 -8.88
CA ALA A 23 1.01 3.70 -10.31
C ALA A 23 0.51 5.10 -10.65
N VAL A 24 -0.59 5.52 -10.03
CA VAL A 24 -1.12 6.86 -10.21
C VAL A 24 -0.10 7.91 -9.74
N LYS A 25 0.50 7.71 -8.60
CA LYS A 25 1.49 8.64 -8.05
C LYS A 25 2.70 8.79 -8.96
N LEU A 26 3.15 7.71 -9.57
CA LEU A 26 4.32 7.74 -10.44
C LEU A 26 4.00 8.03 -11.89
N GLY A 27 2.71 8.17 -12.23
CA GLY A 27 2.28 8.45 -13.60
C GLY A 27 2.53 7.28 -14.54
N ARG A 28 2.36 6.06 -14.06
CA ARG A 28 2.61 4.84 -14.84
C ARG A 28 1.42 3.91 -14.76
N THR A 29 1.35 2.99 -15.73
CA THR A 29 0.36 1.92 -15.63
C THR A 29 0.88 0.87 -14.65
N VAL A 30 -0.02 0.02 -14.15
CA VAL A 30 0.36 -1.08 -13.26
C VAL A 30 1.34 -2.02 -13.98
N GLY A 31 1.11 -2.27 -15.27
CA GLY A 31 2.02 -3.10 -16.06
C GLY A 31 3.41 -2.52 -16.16
N GLU A 32 3.50 -1.22 -16.40
CA GLU A 32 4.79 -0.53 -16.44
C GLU A 32 5.48 -0.54 -15.09
N LEU A 33 4.71 -0.33 -14.04
CA LEU A 33 5.23 -0.37 -12.68
C LEU A 33 5.85 -1.72 -12.37
N ARG A 34 5.15 -2.80 -12.71
CA ARG A 34 5.65 -4.16 -12.47
C ARG A 34 6.93 -4.45 -13.23
N ARG A 35 7.06 -3.90 -14.44
CA ARG A 35 8.26 -4.13 -15.26
C ARG A 35 9.45 -3.30 -14.79
N SER A 36 9.20 -2.10 -14.28
CA SER A 36 10.26 -1.16 -13.92
C SER A 36 10.66 -1.21 -12.45
N MET A 37 9.87 -1.86 -11.61
CA MET A 37 10.09 -1.87 -10.17
C MET A 37 10.19 -3.30 -9.67
N SER A 38 11.26 -3.60 -8.94
CA SER A 38 11.42 -4.91 -8.33
C SER A 38 10.42 -5.07 -7.17
N HIS A 39 10.17 -6.32 -6.79
CA HIS A 39 9.31 -6.59 -5.65
C HIS A 39 9.86 -5.98 -4.36
N ALA A 40 11.18 -6.05 -4.19
CA ALA A 40 11.82 -5.46 -3.02
C ALA A 40 11.61 -3.96 -2.95
N GLU A 41 11.71 -3.28 -4.08
CA GLU A 41 11.47 -1.83 -4.12
C GLU A 41 9.99 -1.53 -3.86
N PHE A 42 9.10 -2.32 -4.41
CA PHE A 42 7.68 -2.17 -4.16
C PHE A 42 7.35 -2.26 -2.67
N LEU A 43 7.96 -3.21 -1.97
CA LEU A 43 7.78 -3.35 -0.53
C LEU A 43 8.32 -2.14 0.22
N ARG A 44 9.42 -1.56 -0.23
CA ARG A 44 9.96 -0.34 0.37
C ARG A 44 9.00 0.83 0.23
N TRP A 45 8.38 0.97 -0.94
CA TRP A 45 7.38 2.00 -1.14
C TRP A 45 6.18 1.81 -0.21
N ASN A 46 5.76 0.55 -0.07
CA ASN A 46 4.66 0.21 0.81
C ASN A 46 4.99 0.63 2.26
N MET A 47 6.18 0.29 2.73
CA MET A 47 6.62 0.64 4.07
C MET A 47 6.71 2.16 4.26
N TYR A 48 7.20 2.86 3.26
CA TYR A 48 7.33 4.31 3.31
C TYR A 48 5.96 4.98 3.45
N TYR A 49 5.01 4.60 2.62
CA TYR A 49 3.67 5.19 2.68
C TYR A 49 2.92 4.77 3.93
N ALA A 50 3.12 3.56 4.41
CA ALA A 50 2.53 3.10 5.67
C ALA A 50 3.05 3.95 6.83
N ARG A 51 4.32 4.29 6.81
CA ARG A 51 4.92 5.14 7.83
C ARG A 51 4.34 6.54 7.81
N ILE A 52 4.21 7.12 6.61
CA ILE A 52 3.61 8.45 6.46
C ILE A 52 2.18 8.45 6.99
N ALA A 53 1.41 7.42 6.65
CA ALA A 53 0.03 7.31 7.11
C ALA A 53 -0.04 7.18 8.63
N GLN A 54 0.89 6.42 9.20
CA GLN A 54 0.96 6.24 10.65
C GLN A 54 1.30 7.54 11.35
N GLU A 55 2.27 8.29 10.82
CA GLU A 55 2.64 9.59 11.39
C GLU A 55 1.49 10.59 11.31
N ALA A 56 0.78 10.60 10.19
CA ALA A 56 -0.39 11.47 10.03
C ALA A 56 -1.47 11.11 11.03
N GLU A 57 -1.68 9.82 11.28
CA GLU A 57 -2.67 9.36 12.26
C GLU A 57 -2.29 9.78 13.68
N LEU A 58 -1.03 9.66 14.03
CA LEU A 58 -0.54 10.09 15.34
C LEU A 58 -0.72 11.60 15.53
N GLU A 59 -0.45 12.37 14.50
CA GLU A 59 -0.65 13.82 14.52
C GLU A 59 -2.12 14.16 14.76
N ARG A 60 -3.00 13.45 14.03
CA ARG A 60 -4.44 13.66 14.16
C ARG A 60 -4.92 13.35 15.56
N LEU A 61 -4.42 12.27 16.16
CA LEU A 61 -4.79 11.89 17.52
C LEU A 61 -4.32 12.91 18.55
N LYS A 62 -3.14 13.46 18.36
CA LYS A 62 -2.62 14.49 19.25
C LYS A 62 -3.47 15.75 19.23
N ARG A 63 -3.93 16.14 18.04
CA ARG A 63 -4.76 17.33 17.89
C ARG A 63 -6.17 17.12 18.39
N GLY A 64 -6.69 15.93 18.16
CA GLY A 64 -8.06 15.61 18.54
C GLY A 64 -8.24 15.25 20.00
N GLY A 65 -7.14 15.01 20.70
CA GLY A 65 -7.12 14.65 22.11
C GLY A 65 -7.57 15.75 23.00
#